data_da3d517bbe9dd48dcff6dfa88691a06d
#
_entry.id   da3d517bbe9dd48dcff6dfa88691a06d
#
_cell.length_a   1.000
_cell.length_b   1.000
_cell.length_c   1.000
_cell.angle_alpha   90.00
_cell.angle_beta   90.00
_cell.angle_gamma   90.00
#
_symmetry.space_group_name_H-M   'P 1'
#
loop_
_entity.id
_entity.type
_entity.pdbx_description
1 polymer ?
#
loop_
_entity_poly.entity_id
_entity_poly.type
_entity_poly.pdbx_seq_one_letter_code
_entity_poly.pdbx_strand_id
1 'polypeptide(L)'
;MRGRLLAAAAALSLAACGGPLGMIHGGRLDGSLVTAPVADWSFTDSVQKIQLETAPDDPYSVNVWCVAKDDHLWITAGSHTNTWAQNLIKDPRVRVRVGDQLYERRAVRVTDPLEAKLVVSLYERKYHYERDENGAFGPMQFRLDPP
;
A
#
# COMPACT_ATOMS: atom_id res chain seq x y z
N MET A 1 53.56 30.63 -6.84
CA MET A 1 52.93 29.38 -6.34
C MET A 1 51.43 29.58 -6.31
N ARG A 2 50.70 29.01 -7.25
CA ARG A 2 49.23 29.08 -7.34
C ARG A 2 48.66 27.72 -6.91
N GLY A 3 48.17 27.64 -5.66
CA GLY A 3 47.49 26.46 -5.14
C GLY A 3 46.10 26.35 -5.74
N ARG A 4 45.84 25.28 -6.48
CA ARG A 4 44.50 24.90 -6.95
C ARG A 4 43.80 24.13 -5.82
N LEU A 5 42.82 24.74 -5.19
CA LEU A 5 41.86 24.07 -4.34
C LEU A 5 40.90 23.25 -5.21
N LEU A 6 41.04 21.92 -5.19
CA LEU A 6 40.07 20.99 -5.72
C LEU A 6 38.94 20.88 -4.71
N ALA A 7 37.81 21.49 -5.01
CA ALA A 7 36.59 21.26 -4.28
C ALA A 7 36.02 19.90 -4.71
N ALA A 8 36.15 18.90 -3.85
CA ALA A 8 35.46 17.61 -4.02
C ALA A 8 33.99 17.83 -3.70
N ALA A 9 33.15 17.86 -4.73
CA ALA A 9 31.68 17.78 -4.57
C ALA A 9 31.33 16.36 -4.19
N ALA A 10 31.08 16.13 -2.90
CA ALA A 10 30.44 14.88 -2.43
C ALA A 10 28.98 14.89 -2.88
N ALA A 11 28.68 14.13 -3.92
CA ALA A 11 27.30 13.82 -4.29
C ALA A 11 26.70 12.92 -3.19
N LEU A 12 25.90 13.50 -2.29
CA LEU A 12 25.03 12.74 -1.41
C LEU A 12 23.96 12.10 -2.28
N SER A 13 24.17 10.85 -2.64
CA SER A 13 23.08 9.97 -3.10
C SER A 13 22.20 9.69 -1.89
N LEU A 14 21.12 10.48 -1.74
CA LEU A 14 20.00 10.14 -0.88
C LEU A 14 19.35 8.90 -1.50
N ALA A 15 19.85 7.72 -1.12
CA ALA A 15 19.09 6.50 -1.32
C ALA A 15 17.79 6.69 -0.55
N ALA A 16 16.67 6.73 -1.26
CA ALA A 16 15.33 6.79 -0.68
C ALA A 16 15.03 5.44 0.02
N CYS A 17 15.79 5.13 1.06
CA CYS A 17 15.53 4.06 2.01
C CYS A 17 14.56 4.59 3.05
N GLY A 18 13.27 4.54 2.77
CA GLY A 18 12.26 4.99 3.72
C GLY A 18 10.86 4.86 3.14
N GLY A 19 9.88 4.68 4.03
CA GLY A 19 8.48 4.61 3.66
C GLY A 19 7.95 5.91 3.03
N PRO A 20 6.72 5.88 2.52
CA PRO A 20 6.12 7.03 1.86
C PRO A 20 5.84 8.17 2.84
N LEU A 21 6.01 9.41 2.39
CA LEU A 21 5.72 10.62 3.14
C LEU A 21 4.46 11.30 2.57
N GLY A 22 3.33 11.19 3.27
CA GLY A 22 2.07 11.77 2.81
C GLY A 22 1.65 11.21 1.45
N MET A 23 1.68 12.03 0.40
CA MET A 23 1.39 11.65 -0.98
C MET A 23 2.65 11.33 -1.82
N ILE A 24 3.84 11.52 -1.24
CA ILE A 24 5.10 11.20 -1.91
C ILE A 24 5.37 9.71 -1.72
N HIS A 25 5.59 9.00 -2.82
CA HIS A 25 5.96 7.58 -2.74
C HIS A 25 7.33 7.39 -2.11
N GLY A 26 7.49 6.26 -1.41
CA GLY A 26 8.77 5.80 -0.87
C GLY A 26 9.32 4.60 -1.64
N GLY A 27 10.41 4.07 -1.12
CA GLY A 27 11.05 2.84 -1.59
C GLY A 27 10.67 1.63 -0.71
N ARG A 28 11.68 0.83 -0.37
CA ARG A 28 11.51 -0.36 0.47
C ARG A 28 11.05 0.00 1.88
N LEU A 29 10.04 -0.72 2.36
CA LEU A 29 9.56 -0.59 3.73
C LEU A 29 10.43 -1.40 4.69
N ASP A 30 10.75 -0.80 5.82
CA ASP A 30 11.44 -1.44 6.94
C ASP A 30 10.44 -1.80 8.04
N GLY A 31 10.75 -2.83 8.83
CA GLY A 31 9.92 -3.27 9.95
C GLY A 31 10.18 -4.72 10.33
N SER A 32 9.49 -5.19 11.35
CA SER A 32 9.56 -6.57 11.82
C SER A 32 8.63 -7.46 11.00
N LEU A 33 9.18 -8.44 10.28
CA LEU A 33 8.40 -9.37 9.48
C LEU A 33 7.57 -10.31 10.36
N VAL A 34 6.26 -10.31 10.14
CA VAL A 34 5.31 -11.23 10.76
C VAL A 34 5.07 -12.40 9.81
N THR A 35 5.50 -13.59 10.22
CA THR A 35 5.35 -14.83 9.43
C THR A 35 4.16 -15.67 9.87
N ALA A 36 3.62 -15.41 11.06
CA ALA A 36 2.43 -16.10 11.55
C ALA A 36 1.20 -15.71 10.72
N PRO A 37 0.25 -16.63 10.48
CA PRO A 37 -1.02 -16.31 9.86
C PRO A 37 -1.78 -15.23 10.64
N VAL A 38 -2.38 -14.27 9.95
CA VAL A 38 -3.22 -13.26 10.56
C VAL A 38 -4.67 -13.75 10.48
N ALA A 39 -5.23 -14.12 11.63
CA ALA A 39 -6.60 -14.60 11.72
C ALA A 39 -7.65 -13.47 11.77
N ASP A 40 -7.22 -12.26 12.12
CA ASP A 40 -8.09 -11.09 12.27
C ASP A 40 -7.30 -9.82 11.99
N TRP A 41 -7.78 -9.01 11.02
CA TRP A 41 -7.21 -7.73 10.64
C TRP A 41 -7.89 -6.54 11.31
N SER A 42 -8.79 -6.76 12.29
CA SER A 42 -9.54 -5.69 12.95
C SER A 42 -8.65 -4.64 13.63
N PHE A 43 -7.40 -4.98 13.97
CA PHE A 43 -6.42 -4.00 14.47
C PHE A 43 -6.14 -2.86 13.48
N THR A 44 -6.45 -3.06 12.19
CA THR A 44 -6.34 -1.99 11.18
C THR A 44 -7.50 -1.02 11.21
N ASP A 45 -8.60 -1.32 11.91
CA ASP A 45 -9.79 -0.45 11.94
C ASP A 45 -9.50 0.92 12.58
N SER A 46 -8.59 0.96 13.55
CA SER A 46 -8.13 2.19 14.19
C SER A 46 -7.06 2.94 13.39
N VAL A 47 -6.56 2.36 12.30
CA VAL A 47 -5.49 2.92 11.47
C VAL A 47 -6.10 3.53 10.22
N GLN A 48 -5.93 4.84 10.02
CA GLN A 48 -6.49 5.54 8.86
C GLN A 48 -5.85 5.10 7.54
N LYS A 49 -4.53 4.87 7.53
CA LYS A 49 -3.76 4.47 6.37
C LYS A 49 -2.74 3.42 6.75
N ILE A 50 -2.53 2.45 5.89
CA ILE A 50 -1.41 1.51 5.93
C ILE A 50 -0.38 1.91 4.89
N GLN A 51 0.84 1.39 5.00
CA GLN A 51 1.85 1.52 3.96
C GLN A 51 1.86 0.25 3.11
N LEU A 52 1.81 0.44 1.81
CA LEU A 52 1.83 -0.64 0.81
C LEU A 52 3.09 -0.53 -0.03
N GLU A 53 3.91 -1.57 -0.06
CA GLU A 53 5.06 -1.71 -0.96
C GLU A 53 4.69 -2.66 -2.09
N THR A 54 4.92 -2.21 -3.31
CA THR A 54 4.72 -2.95 -4.56
C THR A 54 6.04 -3.02 -5.33
N ALA A 55 6.08 -3.79 -6.41
CA ALA A 55 7.24 -3.95 -7.27
C ALA A 55 8.51 -4.34 -6.49
N PRO A 56 8.58 -5.55 -5.88
CA PRO A 56 9.64 -5.91 -4.92
C PRO A 56 11.07 -5.84 -5.49
N ASP A 57 11.23 -5.90 -6.80
CA ASP A 57 12.54 -5.79 -7.46
C ASP A 57 13.00 -4.32 -7.62
N ASP A 58 12.03 -3.38 -7.67
CA ASP A 58 12.26 -1.93 -7.65
C ASP A 58 11.21 -1.29 -6.73
N PRO A 59 11.40 -1.36 -5.41
CA PRO A 59 10.37 -1.08 -4.44
C PRO A 59 9.74 0.31 -4.55
N TYR A 60 8.41 0.31 -4.65
CA TYR A 60 7.58 1.50 -4.70
C TYR A 60 6.52 1.42 -3.61
N SER A 61 6.55 2.32 -2.63
CA SER A 61 5.62 2.31 -1.51
C SER A 61 4.76 3.56 -1.44
N VAL A 62 3.53 3.39 -0.96
CA VAL A 62 2.52 4.43 -0.81
C VAL A 62 1.73 4.26 0.47
N ASN A 63 1.11 5.36 0.93
CA ASN A 63 0.09 5.31 1.96
C ASN A 63 -1.27 5.07 1.30
N VAL A 64 -1.98 4.04 1.73
CA VAL A 64 -3.30 3.69 1.18
C VAL A 64 -4.34 3.49 2.28
N TRP A 65 -5.58 3.75 1.98
CA TRP A 65 -6.71 3.34 2.79
C TRP A 65 -6.90 1.84 2.69
N CYS A 66 -7.31 1.22 3.78
CA CYS A 66 -7.62 -0.21 3.83
C CYS A 66 -8.89 -0.46 4.64
N VAL A 67 -9.55 -1.55 4.32
CA VAL A 67 -10.65 -2.09 5.11
C VAL A 67 -10.41 -3.57 5.37
N ALA A 68 -10.94 -4.05 6.49
CA ALA A 68 -10.77 -5.42 6.91
C ALA A 68 -12.08 -6.04 7.39
N LYS A 69 -12.14 -7.35 7.29
CA LYS A 69 -13.15 -8.17 7.95
C LYS A 69 -12.57 -9.56 8.16
N ASP A 70 -12.56 -10.00 9.40
CA ASP A 70 -12.00 -11.28 9.80
C ASP A 70 -10.52 -11.40 9.33
N ASP A 71 -10.17 -12.46 8.62
CA ASP A 71 -8.84 -12.73 8.08
C ASP A 71 -8.55 -12.05 6.72
N HIS A 72 -9.46 -11.18 6.25
CA HIS A 72 -9.34 -10.52 4.96
C HIS A 72 -9.05 -9.03 5.09
N LEU A 73 -8.14 -8.55 4.25
CA LEU A 73 -7.74 -7.15 4.12
C LEU A 73 -7.89 -6.72 2.65
N TRP A 74 -8.50 -5.55 2.41
CA TRP A 74 -8.70 -4.99 1.06
C TRP A 74 -8.15 -3.58 0.96
N ILE A 75 -7.72 -3.26 -0.24
CA ILE A 75 -7.31 -1.92 -0.68
C ILE A 75 -8.00 -1.56 -1.99
N THR A 76 -8.19 -0.28 -2.24
CA THR A 76 -8.88 0.21 -3.44
C THR A 76 -8.10 1.35 -4.07
N ALA A 77 -7.88 1.26 -5.37
CA ALA A 77 -7.31 2.35 -6.16
C ALA A 77 -8.42 3.25 -6.69
N GLY A 78 -8.28 4.55 -6.45
CA GLY A 78 -9.21 5.57 -6.94
C GLY A 78 -9.10 5.83 -8.45
N SER A 79 -8.07 5.30 -9.11
CA SER A 79 -7.86 5.43 -10.55
C SER A 79 -7.14 4.22 -11.11
N HIS A 80 -7.47 3.84 -12.35
CA HIS A 80 -6.71 2.85 -13.11
C HIS A 80 -5.25 3.24 -13.35
N THR A 81 -4.93 4.53 -13.30
CA THR A 81 -3.59 5.07 -13.56
C THR A 81 -2.70 5.12 -12.32
N ASN A 82 -3.20 4.75 -11.15
CA ASN A 82 -2.36 4.67 -9.95
C ASN A 82 -1.17 3.73 -10.17
N THR A 83 0.05 4.23 -10.02
CA THR A 83 1.28 3.46 -10.26
C THR A 83 1.32 2.16 -9.45
N TRP A 84 0.98 2.23 -8.16
CA TRP A 84 0.97 1.04 -7.31
C TRP A 84 -0.05 -0.01 -7.78
N ALA A 85 -1.22 0.40 -8.29
CA ALA A 85 -2.22 -0.52 -8.80
C ALA A 85 -1.75 -1.19 -10.10
N GLN A 86 -1.07 -0.44 -10.97
CA GLN A 86 -0.44 -0.97 -12.17
C GLN A 86 0.70 -1.94 -11.84
N ASN A 87 1.47 -1.67 -10.78
CA ASN A 87 2.49 -2.59 -10.28
C ASN A 87 1.88 -3.92 -9.85
N LEU A 88 0.72 -3.91 -9.15
CA LEU A 88 0.03 -5.13 -8.70
C LEU A 88 -0.47 -6.00 -9.85
N ILE A 89 -0.82 -5.40 -10.98
CA ILE A 89 -1.21 -6.14 -12.19
C ILE A 89 0.00 -6.89 -12.78
N LYS A 90 1.17 -6.27 -12.71
CA LYS A 90 2.41 -6.86 -13.24
C LYS A 90 3.01 -7.89 -12.29
N ASP A 91 3.04 -7.57 -11.00
CA ASP A 91 3.57 -8.42 -9.95
C ASP A 91 2.68 -8.28 -8.70
N PRO A 92 1.92 -9.30 -8.35
CA PRO A 92 0.97 -9.24 -7.24
C PRO A 92 1.62 -9.34 -5.85
N ARG A 93 2.93 -9.55 -5.75
CA ARG A 93 3.64 -9.60 -4.47
C ARG A 93 3.66 -8.22 -3.84
N VAL A 94 3.26 -8.14 -2.57
CA VAL A 94 3.23 -6.89 -1.81
C VAL A 94 3.76 -7.09 -0.40
N ARG A 95 4.19 -6.01 0.20
CA ARG A 95 4.40 -5.92 1.64
C ARG A 95 3.52 -4.82 2.21
N VAL A 96 2.85 -5.15 3.30
CA VAL A 96 2.00 -4.23 4.05
C VAL A 96 2.70 -3.89 5.35
N ARG A 97 2.82 -2.61 5.68
CA ARG A 97 3.32 -2.16 6.97
C ARG A 97 2.19 -1.52 7.78
N VAL A 98 2.01 -2.02 9.01
CA VAL A 98 1.11 -1.48 10.01
C VAL A 98 1.90 -1.27 11.30
N GLY A 99 2.08 -0.02 11.71
CA GLY A 99 3.04 0.31 12.77
C GLY A 99 4.45 -0.12 12.38
N ASP A 100 5.10 -0.94 13.19
CA ASP A 100 6.43 -1.49 12.93
C ASP A 100 6.41 -2.90 12.32
N GLN A 101 5.23 -3.44 12.08
CA GLN A 101 5.07 -4.80 11.58
C GLN A 101 4.88 -4.82 10.07
N LEU A 102 5.62 -5.74 9.43
CA LEU A 102 5.55 -6.03 7.99
C LEU A 102 4.86 -7.37 7.76
N TYR A 103 3.99 -7.39 6.77
CA TYR A 103 3.25 -8.57 6.34
C TYR A 103 3.47 -8.78 4.85
N GLU A 104 3.99 -9.92 4.45
CA GLU A 104 4.03 -10.32 3.05
C GLU A 104 2.65 -10.81 2.61
N ARG A 105 2.19 -10.33 1.47
CA ARG A 105 0.86 -10.63 0.93
C ARG A 105 0.92 -10.77 -0.59
N ARG A 106 -0.17 -11.30 -1.12
CA ARG A 106 -0.42 -11.39 -2.56
C ARG A 106 -1.71 -10.66 -2.89
N ALA A 107 -1.64 -9.69 -3.78
CA ALA A 107 -2.80 -8.95 -4.22
C ALA A 107 -3.62 -9.77 -5.21
N VAL A 108 -4.91 -9.91 -4.95
CA VAL A 108 -5.87 -10.60 -5.81
C VAL A 108 -6.95 -9.60 -6.22
N ARG A 109 -7.15 -9.44 -7.52
CA ARG A 109 -8.19 -8.56 -8.03
C ARG A 109 -9.57 -9.03 -7.60
N VAL A 110 -10.36 -8.15 -6.99
CA VAL A 110 -11.77 -8.42 -6.67
C VAL A 110 -12.59 -8.35 -7.95
N THR A 111 -13.20 -9.47 -8.32
CA THR A 111 -14.05 -9.59 -9.52
C THR A 111 -15.46 -10.05 -9.18
N ASP A 112 -15.68 -10.64 -8.00
CA ASP A 112 -17.00 -11.00 -7.53
C ASP A 112 -17.79 -9.75 -7.13
N PRO A 113 -19.00 -9.54 -7.71
CA PRO A 113 -19.84 -8.39 -7.38
C PRO A 113 -20.29 -8.32 -5.92
N LEU A 114 -20.46 -9.46 -5.25
CA LEU A 114 -20.86 -9.50 -3.83
C LEU A 114 -19.69 -9.07 -2.94
N GLU A 115 -18.50 -9.56 -3.23
CA GLU A 115 -17.28 -9.11 -2.53
C GLU A 115 -17.05 -7.61 -2.76
N ALA A 116 -17.19 -7.14 -4.00
CA ALA A 116 -17.04 -5.72 -4.31
C ALA A 116 -18.01 -4.83 -3.52
N LYS A 117 -19.28 -5.24 -3.37
CA LYS A 117 -20.27 -4.53 -2.55
C LYS A 117 -19.90 -4.54 -1.07
N LEU A 118 -19.43 -5.66 -0.55
CA LEU A 118 -18.93 -5.76 0.82
C LEU A 118 -17.80 -4.75 1.05
N VAL A 119 -16.80 -4.73 0.19
CA VAL A 119 -15.65 -3.81 0.28
C VAL A 119 -16.12 -2.37 0.34
N VAL A 120 -17.03 -1.96 -0.55
CA VAL A 120 -17.61 -0.59 -0.55
C VAL A 120 -18.28 -0.29 0.79
N SER A 121 -19.10 -1.20 1.31
CA SER A 121 -19.80 -0.98 2.60
C SER A 121 -18.84 -0.86 3.79
N LEU A 122 -17.71 -1.57 3.75
CA LEU A 122 -16.65 -1.45 4.76
C LEU A 122 -15.97 -0.08 4.70
N TYR A 123 -15.70 0.43 3.49
CA TYR A 123 -15.14 1.79 3.31
C TYR A 123 -16.10 2.88 3.78
N GLU A 124 -17.39 2.78 3.44
CA GLU A 124 -18.41 3.72 3.90
C GLU A 124 -18.45 3.77 5.44
N ARG A 125 -18.40 2.62 6.09
CA ARG A 125 -18.43 2.52 7.56
C ARG A 125 -17.18 3.09 8.21
N LYS A 126 -15.99 2.72 7.70
CA LYS A 126 -14.72 3.11 8.33
C LYS A 126 -14.37 4.58 8.10
N TYR A 127 -14.58 5.06 6.87
CA TYR A 127 -14.13 6.39 6.45
C TYR A 127 -15.26 7.41 6.33
N HIS A 128 -16.51 7.01 6.63
CA HIS A 128 -17.71 7.85 6.43
C HIS A 128 -17.77 8.39 4.98
N TYR A 129 -17.36 7.55 4.03
CA TYR A 129 -17.34 7.89 2.62
C TYR A 129 -18.75 7.78 2.04
N GLU A 130 -19.22 8.84 1.41
CA GLU A 130 -20.47 8.83 0.64
C GLU A 130 -20.17 8.41 -0.80
N ARG A 131 -20.97 7.49 -1.33
CA ARG A 131 -20.87 7.09 -2.74
C ARG A 131 -21.15 8.29 -3.62
N ASP A 132 -20.50 8.33 -4.79
CA ASP A 132 -20.90 9.23 -5.84
C ASP A 132 -22.29 8.86 -6.40
N GLU A 133 -22.86 9.71 -7.25
CA GLU A 133 -24.19 9.51 -7.85
C GLU A 133 -24.29 8.19 -8.65
N ASN A 134 -23.16 7.63 -9.08
CA ASN A 134 -23.07 6.37 -9.82
C ASN A 134 -22.85 5.15 -8.90
N GLY A 135 -22.71 5.36 -7.60
CA GLY A 135 -22.45 4.30 -6.61
C GLY A 135 -21.07 3.66 -6.75
N ALA A 136 -20.15 4.30 -7.49
CA ALA A 136 -18.83 3.79 -7.74
C ALA A 136 -17.87 4.16 -6.59
N PHE A 137 -17.08 3.20 -6.17
CA PHE A 137 -15.98 3.40 -5.24
C PHE A 137 -14.71 2.81 -5.85
N GLY A 138 -13.93 3.66 -6.48
CA GLY A 138 -12.64 3.30 -7.09
C GLY A 138 -12.71 2.12 -8.07
N PRO A 139 -12.08 2.23 -9.22
CA PRO A 139 -12.23 1.24 -10.30
C PRO A 139 -11.51 -0.08 -10.04
N MET A 140 -10.61 -0.14 -9.04
CA MET A 140 -9.76 -1.31 -8.82
C MET A 140 -9.66 -1.65 -7.33
N GLN A 141 -10.32 -2.74 -6.95
CA GLN A 141 -10.25 -3.31 -5.61
C GLN A 141 -9.34 -4.55 -5.61
N PHE A 142 -8.55 -4.70 -4.57
CA PHE A 142 -7.67 -5.85 -4.37
C PHE A 142 -7.85 -6.40 -2.97
N ARG A 143 -7.98 -7.72 -2.86
CA ARG A 143 -7.83 -8.47 -1.60
C ARG A 143 -6.37 -8.83 -1.43
N LEU A 144 -5.85 -8.71 -0.22
CA LEU A 144 -4.47 -9.04 0.12
C LEU A 144 -4.41 -10.40 0.82
N ASP A 145 -4.31 -11.44 0.03
CA ASP A 145 -4.27 -12.82 0.50
C ASP A 145 -2.89 -13.20 1.08
N PRO A 146 -2.76 -14.30 1.85
CA PRO A 146 -1.47 -14.88 2.21
C PRO A 146 -0.58 -15.11 0.99
N PRO A 147 0.77 -15.04 1.16
CA PRO A 147 1.72 -15.20 0.07
C PRO A 147 1.73 -16.61 -0.56
#